data_6592218aa3d0e7e64b4c2ec15442fd9c
#
_entry.id   6592218aa3d0e7e64b4c2ec15442fd9c
#
_cell.length_a   1.000
_cell.length_b   1.000
_cell.length_c   1.000
_cell.angle_alpha   90.00
_cell.angle_beta   90.00
_cell.angle_gamma   90.00
#
_symmetry.space_group_name_H-M   'P 1'
#
loop_
_entity.id
_entity.type
_entity.pdbx_description
1 polymer ?
#
loop_
_entity_poly.entity_id
_entity_poly.type
_entity_poly.pdbx_seq_one_letter_code
_entity_poly.pdbx_strand_id
1 'polypeptide(L)'
;VTASVGVPNAVSIADGLKIAFDVHLSGDLERAEEFYRAILRASPGNPMAATLLGLIRSQRTMVRQSKHKSLSLLRGRGFYPATVIDIGAQTGTPPLYEVFPDAHHVLVEPVVENEPALQVLCGQLRSAEYRIAAAVRQDGMVPLAVSDDRLYSSVFLERAEGTEAPSGLRTVPGLSLDTLCAEGRYAGPMLVKIDVDGLELEVLAGAATLMRPDTVFAIEATVAGGDARMPRIIAAMAPYGFQVWDIVDPLYRPGDERMWQVDLVMVHRDGSYAPL
;
A
#
# COMPACT_ATOMS: atom_id res chain seq x y z
N VAL A 1 -33.08 7.29 -11.12
CA VAL A 1 -34.14 6.27 -11.24
C VAL A 1 -33.50 4.97 -10.80
N THR A 2 -33.58 4.65 -9.51
CA THR A 2 -33.10 3.40 -8.91
C THR A 2 -34.09 2.29 -9.27
N ALA A 3 -33.67 1.36 -10.12
CA ALA A 3 -34.44 0.16 -10.38
C ALA A 3 -34.43 -0.71 -9.10
N SER A 4 -35.59 -0.81 -8.42
CA SER A 4 -35.84 -1.79 -7.40
C SER A 4 -35.84 -3.18 -8.05
N VAL A 5 -34.83 -3.99 -7.74
CA VAL A 5 -34.84 -5.41 -8.09
C VAL A 5 -35.91 -6.07 -7.24
N GLY A 6 -37.09 -6.28 -7.83
CA GLY A 6 -38.18 -7.01 -7.21
C GLY A 6 -37.76 -8.44 -6.93
N VAL A 7 -37.89 -8.87 -5.67
CA VAL A 7 -37.76 -10.26 -5.26
C VAL A 7 -38.92 -11.01 -5.92
N PRO A 8 -38.67 -12.10 -6.69
CA PRO A 8 -39.74 -12.92 -7.23
C PRO A 8 -40.55 -13.52 -6.06
N ASN A 9 -41.88 -13.51 -6.17
CA ASN A 9 -42.81 -14.07 -5.21
C ASN A 9 -42.46 -15.53 -4.88
N ALA A 10 -42.34 -15.82 -3.57
CA ALA A 10 -42.33 -17.15 -2.96
C ALA A 10 -41.07 -18.03 -3.16
N VAL A 11 -39.87 -17.46 -3.04
CA VAL A 11 -38.69 -18.29 -2.79
C VAL A 11 -38.73 -18.73 -1.34
N SER A 12 -38.71 -20.06 -1.07
CA SER A 12 -38.66 -20.57 0.31
C SER A 12 -37.35 -20.07 0.99
N ILE A 13 -37.34 -19.96 2.33
CA ILE A 13 -36.13 -19.61 3.08
C ILE A 13 -35.00 -20.59 2.77
N ALA A 14 -35.29 -21.85 2.53
CA ALA A 14 -34.32 -22.88 2.16
C ALA A 14 -33.67 -22.59 0.78
N ASP A 15 -34.49 -22.25 -0.21
CA ASP A 15 -33.98 -21.91 -1.54
C ASP A 15 -33.21 -20.57 -1.51
N GLY A 16 -33.68 -19.61 -0.74
CA GLY A 16 -32.98 -18.35 -0.50
C GLY A 16 -31.59 -18.54 0.12
N LEU A 17 -31.49 -19.46 1.10
CA LEU A 17 -30.19 -19.83 1.71
C LEU A 17 -29.27 -20.49 0.71
N LYS A 18 -29.78 -21.39 -0.15
CA LYS A 18 -28.97 -22.01 -1.20
C LYS A 18 -28.41 -20.99 -2.18
N ILE A 19 -29.27 -20.11 -2.68
CA ILE A 19 -28.83 -19.01 -3.58
C ILE A 19 -27.77 -18.13 -2.91
N ALA A 20 -28.02 -17.71 -1.67
CA ALA A 20 -27.08 -16.90 -0.92
C ALA A 20 -25.73 -17.60 -0.71
N PHE A 21 -25.76 -18.92 -0.48
CA PHE A 21 -24.55 -19.72 -0.30
C PHE A 21 -23.77 -19.91 -1.60
N ASP A 22 -24.47 -20.16 -2.73
CA ASP A 22 -23.83 -20.25 -4.04
C ASP A 22 -23.14 -18.90 -4.43
N VAL A 23 -23.79 -17.77 -4.14
CA VAL A 23 -23.20 -16.43 -4.33
C VAL A 23 -22.01 -16.23 -3.39
N HIS A 24 -22.07 -16.69 -2.14
CA HIS A 24 -20.95 -16.65 -1.20
C HIS A 24 -19.76 -17.45 -1.71
N LEU A 25 -19.98 -18.66 -2.22
CA LEU A 25 -18.92 -19.51 -2.79
C LEU A 25 -18.29 -18.93 -4.07
N SER A 26 -19.04 -18.14 -4.83
CA SER A 26 -18.52 -17.44 -6.00
C SER A 26 -17.60 -16.24 -5.65
N GLY A 27 -17.50 -15.89 -4.35
CA GLY A 27 -16.68 -14.77 -3.86
C GLY A 27 -17.38 -13.42 -3.86
N ASP A 28 -18.63 -13.33 -4.32
CA ASP A 28 -19.43 -12.10 -4.26
C ASP A 28 -20.00 -11.90 -2.86
N LEU A 29 -19.11 -11.54 -1.93
CA LEU A 29 -19.43 -11.41 -0.51
C LEU A 29 -20.43 -10.30 -0.21
N GLU A 30 -20.47 -9.26 -1.04
CA GLU A 30 -21.38 -8.13 -0.87
C GLU A 30 -22.83 -8.55 -1.14
N ARG A 31 -23.04 -9.20 -2.26
CA ARG A 31 -24.33 -9.73 -2.67
C ARG A 31 -24.80 -10.88 -1.76
N ALA A 32 -23.89 -11.75 -1.32
CA ALA A 32 -24.19 -12.80 -0.36
C ALA A 32 -24.65 -12.22 0.99
N GLU A 33 -24.00 -11.16 1.48
CA GLU A 33 -24.38 -10.45 2.70
C GLU A 33 -25.80 -9.87 2.61
N GLU A 34 -26.16 -9.26 1.48
CA GLU A 34 -27.51 -8.74 1.23
C GLU A 34 -28.57 -9.84 1.30
N PHE A 35 -28.30 -11.00 0.70
CA PHE A 35 -29.20 -12.16 0.76
C PHE A 35 -29.35 -12.68 2.19
N TYR A 36 -28.27 -12.87 2.95
CA TYR A 36 -28.37 -13.33 4.34
C TYR A 36 -29.10 -12.32 5.22
N ARG A 37 -28.89 -11.02 5.03
CA ARG A 37 -29.66 -9.98 5.73
C ARG A 37 -31.15 -10.01 5.36
N ALA A 38 -31.49 -10.26 4.09
CA ALA A 38 -32.88 -10.42 3.66
C ALA A 38 -33.55 -11.63 4.31
N ILE A 39 -32.84 -12.75 4.39
CA ILE A 39 -33.31 -13.97 5.07
C ILE A 39 -33.53 -13.69 6.57
N LEU A 40 -32.63 -13.00 7.24
CA LEU A 40 -32.77 -12.64 8.66
C LEU A 40 -33.89 -11.63 8.91
N ARG A 41 -34.22 -10.76 7.96
CA ARG A 41 -35.43 -9.92 8.04
C ARG A 41 -36.69 -10.74 7.98
N ALA A 42 -36.74 -11.77 7.12
CA ALA A 42 -37.89 -12.66 6.96
C ALA A 42 -37.97 -13.71 8.08
N SER A 43 -36.82 -14.13 8.63
CA SER A 43 -36.70 -15.14 9.69
C SER A 43 -35.59 -14.75 10.67
N PRO A 44 -35.87 -13.88 11.66
CA PRO A 44 -34.82 -13.32 12.54
C PRO A 44 -34.05 -14.35 13.37
N GLY A 45 -34.65 -15.53 13.61
CA GLY A 45 -33.99 -16.62 14.33
C GLY A 45 -33.30 -17.65 13.45
N ASN A 46 -33.12 -17.42 12.16
CA ASN A 46 -32.48 -18.39 11.28
C ASN A 46 -30.98 -18.56 11.61
N PRO A 47 -30.56 -19.71 12.18
CA PRO A 47 -29.19 -19.87 12.66
C PRO A 47 -28.17 -19.96 11.51
N MET A 48 -28.57 -20.54 10.37
CA MET A 48 -27.70 -20.70 9.22
C MET A 48 -27.35 -19.33 8.60
N ALA A 49 -28.35 -18.47 8.37
CA ALA A 49 -28.13 -17.13 7.85
C ALA A 49 -27.31 -16.26 8.82
N ALA A 50 -27.55 -16.39 10.13
CA ALA A 50 -26.75 -15.68 11.14
C ALA A 50 -25.29 -16.14 11.15
N THR A 51 -25.06 -17.46 11.09
CA THR A 51 -23.70 -18.03 11.04
C THR A 51 -22.95 -17.61 9.78
N LEU A 52 -23.59 -17.71 8.60
CA LEU A 52 -22.97 -17.37 7.32
C LEU A 52 -22.72 -15.87 7.17
N LEU A 53 -23.61 -15.03 7.71
CA LEU A 53 -23.39 -13.59 7.81
C LEU A 53 -22.21 -13.27 8.73
N GLY A 54 -22.10 -13.96 9.86
CA GLY A 54 -20.95 -13.88 10.77
C GLY A 54 -19.65 -14.29 10.08
N LEU A 55 -19.70 -15.35 9.26
CA LEU A 55 -18.56 -15.81 8.48
C LEU A 55 -18.10 -14.77 7.44
N ILE A 56 -19.03 -14.14 6.70
CA ILE A 56 -18.70 -13.05 5.77
C ILE A 56 -18.04 -11.88 6.52
N ARG A 57 -18.60 -11.50 7.67
CA ARG A 57 -18.00 -10.43 8.49
C ARG A 57 -16.60 -10.81 8.96
N SER A 58 -16.41 -12.04 9.41
CA SER A 58 -15.11 -12.58 9.78
C SER A 58 -14.15 -12.59 8.59
N GLN A 59 -14.58 -13.01 7.41
CA GLN A 59 -13.76 -12.97 6.19
C GLN A 59 -13.39 -11.53 5.77
N ARG A 60 -14.27 -10.57 5.99
CA ARG A 60 -13.98 -9.14 5.75
C ARG A 60 -13.07 -8.52 6.80
N THR A 61 -13.08 -9.05 8.02
CA THR A 61 -12.20 -8.64 9.12
C THR A 61 -10.94 -9.49 9.21
N MET A 62 -10.90 -10.65 8.53
CA MET A 62 -9.66 -11.42 8.38
C MET A 62 -8.63 -10.59 7.63
N VAL A 63 -7.44 -10.63 8.16
CA VAL A 63 -6.23 -9.93 7.75
C VAL A 63 -6.26 -9.55 6.27
N ARG A 64 -6.27 -8.28 5.99
CA ARG A 64 -6.10 -7.74 4.65
C ARG A 64 -4.67 -8.03 4.24
N GLN A 65 -4.47 -9.17 3.56
CA GLN A 65 -3.14 -9.69 3.26
C GLN A 65 -2.44 -8.94 2.11
N SER A 66 -3.10 -7.96 1.49
CA SER A 66 -2.52 -7.27 0.35
C SER A 66 -2.73 -5.76 0.37
N LYS A 67 -1.72 -5.04 -0.09
CA LYS A 67 -1.71 -3.59 -0.33
C LYS A 67 -2.93 -3.17 -1.18
N HIS A 68 -3.23 -3.91 -2.23
CA HIS A 68 -4.39 -3.67 -3.09
C HIS A 68 -5.71 -3.60 -2.29
N LYS A 69 -5.98 -4.59 -1.42
CA LYS A 69 -7.21 -4.61 -0.60
C LYS A 69 -7.26 -3.48 0.40
N SER A 70 -6.14 -3.19 1.07
CA SER A 70 -6.07 -2.11 2.05
C SER A 70 -6.31 -0.75 1.41
N LEU A 71 -5.66 -0.47 0.28
CA LEU A 71 -5.83 0.78 -0.46
C LEU A 71 -7.25 0.91 -1.06
N SER A 72 -7.84 -0.20 -1.54
CA SER A 72 -9.23 -0.22 -2.02
C SER A 72 -10.22 0.15 -0.92
N LEU A 73 -9.98 -0.27 0.32
CA LEU A 73 -10.80 0.13 1.46
C LEU A 73 -10.65 1.60 1.82
N LEU A 74 -9.43 2.15 1.76
CA LEU A 74 -9.21 3.59 1.94
C LEU A 74 -9.93 4.39 0.86
N ARG A 75 -9.87 3.94 -0.40
CA ARG A 75 -10.65 4.53 -1.50
C ARG A 75 -12.15 4.49 -1.22
N GLY A 76 -12.67 3.36 -0.75
CA GLY A 76 -14.08 3.21 -0.36
C GLY A 76 -14.50 4.11 0.82
N ARG A 77 -13.54 4.60 1.62
CA ARG A 77 -13.75 5.58 2.70
C ARG A 77 -13.56 7.04 2.27
N GLY A 78 -13.35 7.28 0.99
CA GLY A 78 -13.22 8.63 0.44
C GLY A 78 -11.78 9.12 0.25
N PHE A 79 -10.77 8.26 0.38
CA PHE A 79 -9.40 8.61 0.04
C PHE A 79 -9.18 8.52 -1.47
N TYR A 80 -9.07 9.65 -2.13
CA TYR A 80 -8.79 9.79 -3.57
C TYR A 80 -7.55 10.67 -3.74
N PRO A 81 -6.34 10.07 -3.79
CA PRO A 81 -5.13 10.85 -3.97
C PRO A 81 -5.12 11.53 -5.34
N ALA A 82 -4.78 12.81 -5.35
CA ALA A 82 -4.47 13.51 -6.59
C ALA A 82 -3.11 13.09 -7.14
N THR A 83 -2.18 12.76 -6.24
CA THR A 83 -0.84 12.30 -6.58
C THR A 83 -0.49 11.01 -5.83
N VAL A 84 0.12 10.07 -6.54
CA VAL A 84 0.71 8.84 -6.00
C VAL A 84 2.20 8.87 -6.30
N ILE A 85 3.03 8.82 -5.25
CA ILE A 85 4.49 8.77 -5.36
C ILE A 85 4.95 7.35 -5.02
N ASP A 86 5.60 6.69 -5.98
CA ASP A 86 6.11 5.32 -5.88
C ASP A 86 7.63 5.35 -5.78
N ILE A 87 8.16 5.25 -4.55
CA ILE A 87 9.60 5.28 -4.26
C ILE A 87 10.14 3.86 -4.24
N GLY A 88 11.20 3.61 -4.99
CA GLY A 88 11.70 2.26 -5.29
C GLY A 88 10.76 1.56 -6.26
N ALA A 89 10.43 2.25 -7.35
CA ALA A 89 9.42 1.77 -8.28
C ALA A 89 9.86 0.53 -9.09
N GLN A 90 11.16 0.31 -9.26
CA GLN A 90 11.72 -0.75 -10.12
C GLN A 90 11.03 -0.80 -11.49
N THR A 91 10.13 -1.74 -11.71
CA THR A 91 9.31 -1.88 -12.92
C THR A 91 7.84 -1.50 -12.69
N GLY A 92 7.52 -0.98 -11.50
CA GLY A 92 6.20 -0.51 -11.08
C GLY A 92 5.55 -1.31 -9.97
N THR A 93 4.61 -0.66 -9.27
CA THR A 93 3.82 -1.22 -8.17
C THR A 93 2.34 -1.28 -8.56
N PRO A 94 1.87 -2.37 -9.24
CA PRO A 94 0.52 -2.47 -9.81
C PRO A 94 -0.62 -2.08 -8.86
N PRO A 95 -0.64 -2.46 -7.56
CA PRO A 95 -1.70 -2.08 -6.66
C PRO A 95 -1.97 -0.58 -6.55
N LEU A 96 -0.94 0.27 -6.74
CA LEU A 96 -1.10 1.72 -6.69
C LEU A 96 -1.90 2.22 -7.91
N TYR A 97 -1.55 1.71 -9.09
CA TYR A 97 -2.11 2.14 -10.36
C TYR A 97 -3.52 1.59 -10.58
N GLU A 98 -3.75 0.34 -10.17
CA GLU A 98 -5.05 -0.32 -10.27
C GLU A 98 -6.09 0.31 -9.34
N VAL A 99 -5.70 0.66 -8.13
CA VAL A 99 -6.62 1.26 -7.15
C VAL A 99 -6.86 2.74 -7.44
N PHE A 100 -5.85 3.47 -7.92
CA PHE A 100 -5.93 4.92 -8.15
C PHE A 100 -5.58 5.32 -9.59
N PRO A 101 -6.28 4.80 -10.61
CA PRO A 101 -5.93 5.01 -12.02
C PRO A 101 -6.05 6.47 -12.49
N ASP A 102 -6.79 7.29 -11.75
CA ASP A 102 -7.01 8.71 -12.09
C ASP A 102 -5.99 9.65 -11.44
N ALA A 103 -5.15 9.16 -10.52
CA ALA A 103 -4.10 9.93 -9.88
C ALA A 103 -2.97 10.27 -10.86
N HIS A 104 -2.22 11.33 -10.57
CA HIS A 104 -0.92 11.56 -11.19
C HIS A 104 0.13 10.69 -10.50
N HIS A 105 0.81 9.81 -11.24
CA HIS A 105 1.80 8.88 -10.73
C HIS A 105 3.22 9.39 -10.93
N VAL A 106 3.99 9.45 -9.86
CA VAL A 106 5.39 9.87 -9.86
C VAL A 106 6.25 8.68 -9.42
N LEU A 107 7.02 8.12 -10.34
CA LEU A 107 7.84 6.94 -10.10
C LEU A 107 9.29 7.38 -9.85
N VAL A 108 9.88 6.97 -8.74
CA VAL A 108 11.27 7.29 -8.39
C VAL A 108 12.07 6.00 -8.26
N GLU A 109 13.13 5.88 -9.06
CA GLU A 109 13.93 4.67 -9.18
C GLU A 109 15.40 5.03 -9.45
N PRO A 110 16.37 4.57 -8.63
CA PRO A 110 17.76 4.94 -8.83
C PRO A 110 18.48 4.11 -9.90
N VAL A 111 18.00 2.91 -10.23
CA VAL A 111 18.66 1.99 -11.16
C VAL A 111 18.27 2.37 -12.59
N VAL A 112 19.19 3.01 -13.32
CA VAL A 112 18.94 3.51 -14.69
C VAL A 112 18.54 2.41 -15.67
N GLU A 113 18.93 1.17 -15.43
CA GLU A 113 18.54 0.01 -16.24
C GLU A 113 17.05 -0.30 -16.21
N ASN A 114 16.33 0.21 -15.21
CA ASN A 114 14.87 0.12 -15.11
C ASN A 114 14.13 1.19 -15.92
N GLU A 115 14.85 2.23 -16.40
CA GLU A 115 14.26 3.35 -17.14
C GLU A 115 13.39 2.92 -18.34
N PRO A 116 13.80 1.95 -19.20
CA PRO A 116 12.94 1.53 -20.30
C PRO A 116 11.59 0.95 -19.87
N ALA A 117 11.57 0.23 -18.75
CA ALA A 117 10.33 -0.31 -18.18
C ALA A 117 9.44 0.82 -17.62
N LEU A 118 10.03 1.80 -16.94
CA LEU A 118 9.32 2.97 -16.42
C LEU A 118 8.75 3.84 -17.56
N GLN A 119 9.47 3.99 -18.66
CA GLN A 119 8.97 4.68 -19.85
C GLN A 119 7.71 4.02 -20.41
N VAL A 120 7.75 2.69 -20.57
CA VAL A 120 6.60 1.91 -21.04
C VAL A 120 5.42 2.07 -20.06
N LEU A 121 5.67 1.93 -18.77
CA LEU A 121 4.65 2.06 -17.73
C LEU A 121 4.01 3.45 -17.72
N CYS A 122 4.82 4.52 -17.77
CA CYS A 122 4.29 5.89 -17.84
C CYS A 122 3.43 6.12 -19.10
N GLY A 123 3.79 5.47 -20.21
CA GLY A 123 2.97 5.53 -21.44
C GLY A 123 1.62 4.80 -21.36
N GLN A 124 1.47 3.88 -20.39
CA GLN A 124 0.24 3.12 -20.15
C GLN A 124 -0.68 3.79 -19.10
N LEU A 125 -0.10 4.57 -18.19
CA LEU A 125 -0.84 5.27 -17.16
C LEU A 125 -1.45 6.57 -17.71
N ARG A 126 -2.59 6.96 -17.17
CA ARG A 126 -3.32 8.16 -17.61
C ARG A 126 -2.51 9.45 -17.43
N SER A 127 -1.77 9.54 -16.33
CA SER A 127 -0.91 10.66 -16.00
C SER A 127 0.24 10.14 -15.15
N ALA A 128 1.44 10.17 -15.69
CA ALA A 128 2.62 9.69 -14.97
C ALA A 128 3.91 10.35 -15.45
N GLU A 129 4.88 10.38 -14.56
CA GLU A 129 6.26 10.75 -14.84
C GLU A 129 7.19 9.89 -14.00
N TYR A 130 8.48 9.88 -14.34
CA TYR A 130 9.49 9.17 -13.54
C TYR A 130 10.72 10.04 -13.31
N ARG A 131 11.48 9.70 -12.28
CA ARG A 131 12.77 10.26 -11.93
C ARG A 131 13.78 9.15 -11.72
N ILE A 132 14.92 9.22 -12.40
CA ILE A 132 16.06 8.33 -12.13
C ILE A 132 16.90 8.96 -11.04
N ALA A 133 16.54 8.68 -9.80
CA ALA A 133 17.16 9.19 -8.60
C ALA A 133 16.90 8.27 -7.39
N ALA A 134 17.78 8.30 -6.41
CA ALA A 134 17.54 7.68 -5.11
C ALA A 134 16.78 8.67 -4.22
N ALA A 135 15.73 8.21 -3.54
CA ALA A 135 15.08 9.00 -2.51
C ALA A 135 15.94 9.00 -1.24
N VAL A 136 16.25 10.18 -0.73
CA VAL A 136 17.18 10.40 0.40
C VAL A 136 16.71 11.57 1.27
N ARG A 137 17.43 11.80 2.40
CA ARG A 137 17.15 12.91 3.31
C ARG A 137 17.43 14.29 2.68
N GLN A 138 18.54 14.39 1.95
CA GLN A 138 19.04 15.66 1.38
C GLN A 138 19.53 15.41 -0.03
N ASP A 139 19.27 16.36 -0.91
CA ASP A 139 19.69 16.32 -2.30
C ASP A 139 21.21 16.25 -2.43
N GLY A 140 21.69 15.54 -3.44
CA GLY A 140 23.11 15.39 -3.72
C GLY A 140 23.40 14.13 -4.52
N MET A 141 24.67 13.83 -4.66
CA MET A 141 25.11 12.58 -5.28
C MET A 141 25.32 11.53 -4.19
N VAL A 142 24.73 10.35 -4.34
CA VAL A 142 24.81 9.27 -3.34
C VAL A 142 25.33 7.97 -3.95
N PRO A 143 26.12 7.19 -3.20
CA PRO A 143 26.58 5.88 -3.64
C PRO A 143 25.41 4.87 -3.57
N LEU A 144 25.21 4.14 -4.66
CA LEU A 144 24.21 3.08 -4.80
C LEU A 144 24.91 1.75 -5.04
N ALA A 145 24.65 0.76 -4.20
CA ALA A 145 25.00 -0.64 -4.46
C ALA A 145 23.85 -1.29 -5.24
N VAL A 146 24.18 -1.91 -6.38
CA VAL A 146 23.20 -2.63 -7.20
C VAL A 146 23.56 -4.09 -7.21
N SER A 147 22.64 -4.98 -6.83
CA SER A 147 22.85 -6.43 -6.94
C SER A 147 22.84 -6.89 -8.40
N ASP A 148 23.50 -8.03 -8.67
CA ASP A 148 23.61 -8.57 -10.03
C ASP A 148 22.24 -8.90 -10.67
N ASP A 149 21.27 -9.30 -9.86
CA ASP A 149 19.88 -9.57 -10.26
C ASP A 149 19.00 -8.31 -10.30
N ARG A 150 19.53 -7.16 -9.87
CA ARG A 150 18.84 -5.86 -9.80
C ARG A 150 17.56 -5.83 -8.92
N LEU A 151 17.28 -6.92 -8.23
CA LEU A 151 16.12 -7.01 -7.34
C LEU A 151 16.38 -6.30 -6.02
N TYR A 152 17.66 -6.20 -5.63
CA TYR A 152 18.08 -5.52 -4.40
C TYR A 152 19.07 -4.43 -4.77
N SER A 153 18.64 -3.18 -4.65
CA SER A 153 19.52 -2.03 -4.75
C SER A 153 19.36 -1.19 -3.50
N SER A 154 20.46 -0.87 -2.84
CA SER A 154 20.43 -0.01 -1.66
C SER A 154 21.44 1.12 -1.78
N VAL A 155 21.04 2.32 -1.32
CA VAL A 155 21.99 3.43 -1.18
C VAL A 155 22.94 3.09 -0.03
N PHE A 156 24.22 3.13 -0.34
CA PHE A 156 25.27 2.87 0.64
C PHE A 156 25.59 4.17 1.37
N LEU A 157 24.97 4.37 2.51
CA LEU A 157 25.43 5.40 3.45
C LEU A 157 26.64 4.84 4.21
N GLU A 158 27.74 5.60 4.29
CA GLU A 158 28.94 5.21 5.02
C GLU A 158 28.58 4.58 6.37
N ARG A 159 28.82 3.28 6.51
CA ARG A 159 28.74 2.57 7.79
C ARG A 159 30.04 2.77 8.54
N ALA A 160 29.98 2.58 9.86
CA ALA A 160 31.11 2.72 10.77
C ALA A 160 32.43 2.17 10.21
N GLU A 161 33.54 2.83 10.55
CA GLU A 161 34.92 2.49 10.15
C GLU A 161 35.19 0.97 10.14
N GLY A 162 35.62 0.44 8.99
CA GLY A 162 36.01 -0.96 8.82
C GLY A 162 35.11 -1.82 7.95
N THR A 163 34.02 -1.31 7.40
CA THR A 163 33.19 -2.06 6.46
C THR A 163 33.72 -1.81 5.04
N GLU A 164 34.19 -2.84 4.33
CA GLU A 164 34.54 -2.71 2.93
C GLU A 164 33.33 -2.31 2.09
N ALA A 165 33.54 -1.34 1.20
CA ALA A 165 32.51 -0.92 0.25
C ALA A 165 32.16 -2.09 -0.66
N PRO A 166 30.86 -2.36 -0.94
CA PRO A 166 30.47 -3.41 -1.88
C PRO A 166 31.06 -3.15 -3.27
N SER A 167 31.45 -4.21 -3.97
CA SER A 167 31.84 -4.12 -5.38
C SER A 167 30.64 -3.63 -6.21
N GLY A 168 30.89 -2.73 -7.15
CA GLY A 168 29.82 -2.23 -8.05
C GLY A 168 29.06 -1.02 -7.54
N LEU A 169 29.63 -0.24 -6.60
CA LEU A 169 29.07 1.05 -6.21
C LEU A 169 29.02 1.98 -7.42
N ARG A 170 27.83 2.55 -7.63
CA ARG A 170 27.60 3.62 -8.60
C ARG A 170 27.24 4.90 -7.85
N THR A 171 27.52 6.03 -8.45
CA THR A 171 27.06 7.32 -7.92
C THR A 171 25.82 7.74 -8.69
N VAL A 172 24.72 7.99 -7.99
CA VAL A 172 23.43 8.37 -8.57
C VAL A 172 22.92 9.67 -7.96
N PRO A 173 22.07 10.44 -8.65
CA PRO A 173 21.38 11.57 -8.04
C PRO A 173 20.56 11.13 -6.84
N GLY A 174 20.68 11.83 -5.72
CA GLY A 174 19.83 11.72 -4.55
C GLY A 174 18.87 12.91 -4.50
N LEU A 175 17.61 12.65 -4.21
CA LEU A 175 16.54 13.64 -4.21
C LEU A 175 15.68 13.45 -2.95
N SER A 176 15.45 14.53 -2.20
CA SER A 176 14.50 14.51 -1.09
C SER A 176 13.06 14.58 -1.60
N LEU A 177 12.13 14.01 -0.85
CA LEU A 177 10.71 14.09 -1.21
C LEU A 177 10.20 15.54 -1.15
N ASP A 178 10.76 16.35 -0.26
CA ASP A 178 10.42 17.78 -0.17
C ASP A 178 10.80 18.51 -1.46
N THR A 179 11.99 18.27 -2.00
CA THR A 179 12.43 18.85 -3.28
C THR A 179 11.62 18.29 -4.44
N LEU A 180 11.41 16.98 -4.50
CA LEU A 180 10.58 16.35 -5.52
C LEU A 180 9.18 17.00 -5.58
N CYS A 181 8.54 17.19 -4.43
CA CYS A 181 7.21 17.82 -4.35
C CYS A 181 7.23 19.29 -4.73
N ALA A 182 8.29 20.02 -4.34
CA ALA A 182 8.43 21.44 -4.69
C ALA A 182 8.63 21.64 -6.19
N GLU A 183 9.44 20.81 -6.85
CA GLU A 183 9.69 20.85 -8.29
C GLU A 183 8.43 20.47 -9.09
N GLY A 184 7.79 19.35 -8.73
CA GLY A 184 6.61 18.82 -9.42
C GLY A 184 5.34 19.61 -9.14
N ARG A 185 5.29 20.40 -8.05
CA ARG A 185 4.10 21.14 -7.60
C ARG A 185 2.88 20.21 -7.44
N TYR A 186 3.13 19.02 -6.92
CA TYR A 186 2.11 17.99 -6.83
C TYR A 186 0.99 18.36 -5.86
N ALA A 187 -0.24 18.05 -6.26
CA ALA A 187 -1.43 18.32 -5.48
C ALA A 187 -1.74 17.16 -4.51
N GLY A 188 -2.23 17.50 -3.32
CA GLY A 188 -2.84 16.54 -2.39
C GLY A 188 -4.34 16.32 -2.65
N PRO A 189 -4.94 15.29 -2.07
CA PRO A 189 -4.33 14.30 -1.18
C PRO A 189 -3.23 13.45 -1.85
N MET A 190 -2.30 12.91 -1.06
CA MET A 190 -1.18 12.14 -1.58
C MET A 190 -1.11 10.72 -1.00
N LEU A 191 -0.74 9.76 -1.84
CA LEU A 191 -0.28 8.44 -1.42
C LEU A 191 1.21 8.32 -1.72
N VAL A 192 2.00 7.96 -0.72
CA VAL A 192 3.45 7.77 -0.86
C VAL A 192 3.80 6.34 -0.49
N LYS A 193 4.27 5.54 -1.46
CA LYS A 193 4.87 4.24 -1.19
C LYS A 193 6.38 4.41 -1.04
N ILE A 194 6.96 3.79 -0.03
CA ILE A 194 8.41 3.79 0.23
C ILE A 194 8.88 2.34 0.37
N ASP A 195 9.77 1.94 -0.53
CA ASP A 195 10.32 0.60 -0.60
C ASP A 195 11.77 0.70 -1.12
N VAL A 196 12.71 0.86 -0.21
CA VAL A 196 14.08 1.30 -0.50
C VAL A 196 15.16 0.53 0.26
N ASP A 197 14.87 -0.71 0.65
CA ASP A 197 15.83 -1.66 1.25
C ASP A 197 16.75 -1.06 2.35
N GLY A 198 16.11 -0.42 3.36
CA GLY A 198 16.84 -0.03 4.57
C GLY A 198 16.98 1.46 4.81
N LEU A 199 16.55 2.30 3.91
CA LEU A 199 16.64 3.75 4.01
C LEU A 199 15.30 4.45 4.23
N GLU A 200 14.27 3.73 4.61
CA GLU A 200 12.91 4.29 4.80
C GLU A 200 12.92 5.48 5.75
N LEU A 201 13.72 5.42 6.84
CA LEU A 201 13.84 6.53 7.80
C LEU A 201 14.57 7.75 7.21
N GLU A 202 15.55 7.53 6.32
CA GLU A 202 16.24 8.62 5.62
C GLU A 202 15.31 9.30 4.62
N VAL A 203 14.51 8.51 3.89
CA VAL A 203 13.49 9.04 2.97
C VAL A 203 12.44 9.83 3.75
N LEU A 204 11.94 9.31 4.86
CA LEU A 204 10.98 10.01 5.73
C LEU A 204 11.55 11.31 6.31
N ALA A 205 12.84 11.35 6.63
CA ALA A 205 13.50 12.56 7.13
C ALA A 205 13.62 13.67 6.06
N GLY A 206 13.53 13.33 4.78
CA GLY A 206 13.48 14.26 3.64
C GLY A 206 12.06 14.55 3.13
N ALA A 207 11.01 14.25 3.94
CA ALA A 207 9.61 14.31 3.54
C ALA A 207 8.77 15.20 4.49
N ALA A 208 9.35 16.24 5.06
CA ALA A 208 8.69 17.07 6.07
C ALA A 208 7.40 17.72 5.58
N THR A 209 7.33 18.14 4.32
CA THR A 209 6.16 18.75 3.70
C THR A 209 5.01 17.76 3.46
N LEU A 210 5.29 16.47 3.52
CA LEU A 210 4.30 15.38 3.37
C LEU A 210 3.71 14.92 4.72
N MET A 211 4.23 15.41 5.85
CA MET A 211 3.75 15.05 7.19
C MET A 211 2.46 15.82 7.54
N ARG A 212 1.37 15.54 6.80
CA ARG A 212 0.09 16.27 6.91
C ARG A 212 -1.12 15.32 6.79
N PRO A 213 -2.32 15.78 7.25
CA PRO A 213 -3.52 14.95 7.35
C PRO A 213 -4.02 14.31 6.05
N ASP A 214 -3.71 14.89 4.91
CA ASP A 214 -4.16 14.42 3.60
C ASP A 214 -3.15 13.48 2.91
N THR A 215 -2.10 13.04 3.63
CA THR A 215 -1.13 12.07 3.13
C THR A 215 -1.36 10.69 3.75
N VAL A 216 -1.27 9.66 2.92
CA VAL A 216 -1.20 8.25 3.31
C VAL A 216 0.17 7.71 2.90
N PHE A 217 0.81 6.95 3.78
CA PHE A 217 2.05 6.25 3.47
C PHE A 217 1.83 4.73 3.40
N ALA A 218 2.49 4.07 2.44
CA ALA A 218 2.66 2.62 2.39
C ALA A 218 4.16 2.34 2.45
N ILE A 219 4.66 1.84 3.58
CA ILE A 219 6.10 1.76 3.86
C ILE A 219 6.48 0.31 4.08
N GLU A 220 7.41 -0.20 3.26
CA GLU A 220 8.03 -1.48 3.50
C GLU A 220 8.87 -1.45 4.78
N ALA A 221 8.75 -2.47 5.61
CA ALA A 221 9.43 -2.52 6.89
C ALA A 221 9.84 -3.94 7.29
N THR A 222 11.11 -4.13 7.65
CA THR A 222 11.57 -5.36 8.29
C THR A 222 11.03 -5.46 9.71
N VAL A 223 10.52 -6.65 10.08
CA VAL A 223 9.93 -6.93 11.40
C VAL A 223 10.84 -7.75 12.31
N ALA A 224 11.83 -8.44 11.75
CA ALA A 224 12.73 -9.34 12.49
C ALA A 224 14.19 -9.12 12.12
N GLY A 225 15.07 -9.50 13.06
CA GLY A 225 16.52 -9.33 12.92
C GLY A 225 17.08 -8.16 13.71
N GLY A 226 18.40 -7.95 13.64
CA GLY A 226 19.11 -6.87 14.36
C GLY A 226 18.77 -5.47 13.85
N ASP A 227 18.18 -5.38 12.65
CA ASP A 227 17.77 -4.12 12.02
C ASP A 227 16.24 -4.10 11.75
N ALA A 228 15.45 -4.54 12.74
CA ALA A 228 13.99 -4.43 12.65
C ALA A 228 13.56 -2.96 12.55
N ARG A 229 13.06 -2.54 11.38
CA ARG A 229 12.73 -1.13 11.09
C ARG A 229 11.31 -0.76 11.44
N MET A 230 10.38 -1.73 11.42
CA MET A 230 8.97 -1.46 11.72
C MET A 230 8.74 -0.63 12.98
N PRO A 231 9.30 -0.97 14.19
CA PRO A 231 9.10 -0.16 15.39
C PRO A 231 9.68 1.25 15.26
N ARG A 232 10.80 1.40 14.55
CA ARG A 232 11.48 2.69 14.35
C ARG A 232 10.69 3.60 13.42
N ILE A 233 10.09 3.05 12.35
CA ILE A 233 9.22 3.79 11.42
C ILE A 233 7.98 4.27 12.17
N ILE A 234 7.32 3.40 12.93
CA ILE A 234 6.14 3.77 13.74
C ILE A 234 6.50 4.89 14.72
N ALA A 235 7.62 4.76 15.44
CA ALA A 235 8.09 5.77 16.39
C ALA A 235 8.44 7.11 15.70
N ALA A 236 9.02 7.09 14.52
CA ALA A 236 9.37 8.29 13.75
C ALA A 236 8.12 9.02 13.22
N MET A 237 7.07 8.29 12.85
CA MET A 237 5.85 8.84 12.28
C MET A 237 4.83 9.32 13.33
N ALA A 238 4.85 8.73 14.53
CA ALA A 238 3.91 9.03 15.60
C ALA A 238 3.88 10.52 16.05
N PRO A 239 5.02 11.24 16.18
CA PRO A 239 5.02 12.67 16.54
C PRO A 239 4.30 13.55 15.53
N TYR A 240 4.25 13.13 14.25
CA TYR A 240 3.54 13.84 13.17
C TYR A 240 2.06 13.48 13.10
N GLY A 241 1.55 12.64 14.01
CA GLY A 241 0.15 12.25 14.07
C GLY A 241 -0.22 11.03 13.22
N PHE A 242 0.74 10.35 12.63
CA PHE A 242 0.48 9.14 11.87
C PHE A 242 0.32 7.91 12.78
N GLN A 243 -0.56 7.03 12.37
CA GLN A 243 -0.84 5.76 13.02
C GLN A 243 -0.94 4.64 12.00
N VAL A 244 -0.70 3.41 12.41
CA VAL A 244 -0.85 2.24 11.54
C VAL A 244 -2.33 2.02 11.29
N TRP A 245 -2.72 2.08 10.02
CA TRP A 245 -4.04 1.70 9.52
C TRP A 245 -4.13 0.20 9.27
N ASP A 246 -3.07 -0.34 8.67
CA ASP A 246 -3.02 -1.73 8.25
C ASP A 246 -1.58 -2.24 8.16
N ILE A 247 -1.43 -3.57 8.22
CA ILE A 247 -0.17 -4.29 7.99
C ILE A 247 -0.47 -5.32 6.91
N VAL A 248 0.18 -5.21 5.77
CA VAL A 248 -0.13 -5.99 4.56
C VAL A 248 1.13 -6.58 3.92
N ASP A 249 0.95 -7.42 2.92
CA ASP A 249 2.01 -8.06 2.12
C ASP A 249 3.10 -8.73 2.99
N PRO A 250 2.73 -9.61 3.96
CA PRO A 250 3.70 -10.24 4.83
C PRO A 250 4.61 -11.20 4.05
N LEU A 251 5.91 -11.05 4.18
CA LEU A 251 6.91 -11.96 3.67
C LEU A 251 7.52 -12.78 4.79
N TYR A 252 7.76 -14.06 4.51
CA TYR A 252 8.34 -15.03 5.43
C TYR A 252 9.64 -15.57 4.86
N ARG A 253 10.63 -15.74 5.72
CA ARG A 253 11.92 -16.32 5.32
C ARG A 253 11.79 -17.80 5.03
N PRO A 254 12.31 -18.30 3.90
CA PRO A 254 12.18 -19.72 3.53
C PRO A 254 12.83 -20.71 4.51
N GLY A 255 13.82 -20.26 5.30
CA GLY A 255 14.60 -21.16 6.14
C GLY A 255 14.02 -21.43 7.52
N ASP A 256 13.37 -20.46 8.15
CA ASP A 256 12.84 -20.55 9.52
C ASP A 256 11.36 -20.16 9.63
N GLU A 257 10.72 -19.88 8.53
CA GLU A 257 9.31 -19.50 8.42
C GLU A 257 8.91 -18.28 9.27
N ARG A 258 9.90 -17.51 9.73
CA ARG A 258 9.63 -16.28 10.49
C ARG A 258 9.23 -15.16 9.56
N MET A 259 8.25 -14.38 9.99
CA MET A 259 7.90 -13.12 9.30
C MET A 259 9.13 -12.22 9.27
N TRP A 260 9.47 -11.77 8.08
CA TRP A 260 10.65 -10.94 7.85
C TRP A 260 10.29 -9.50 7.53
N GLN A 261 9.29 -9.30 6.69
CA GLN A 261 8.96 -8.02 6.10
C GLN A 261 7.45 -7.86 5.95
N VAL A 262 6.98 -6.65 6.04
CA VAL A 262 5.57 -6.25 5.85
C VAL A 262 5.52 -4.87 5.23
N ASP A 263 4.39 -4.49 4.65
CA ASP A 263 4.08 -3.10 4.36
C ASP A 263 3.19 -2.50 5.46
N LEU A 264 3.58 -1.36 5.98
CA LEU A 264 2.79 -0.54 6.89
C LEU A 264 1.98 0.47 6.08
N VAL A 265 0.66 0.36 6.10
CA VAL A 265 -0.20 1.44 5.62
C VAL A 265 -0.46 2.38 6.78
N MET A 266 -0.02 3.63 6.66
CA MET A 266 -0.10 4.62 7.73
C MET A 266 -0.98 5.80 7.31
N VAL A 267 -1.87 6.20 8.19
CA VAL A 267 -2.79 7.34 8.01
C VAL A 267 -2.60 8.35 9.13
N HIS A 268 -2.84 9.62 8.83
CA HIS A 268 -2.84 10.65 9.86
C HIS A 268 -4.15 10.58 10.66
N ARG A 269 -4.08 10.73 12.00
CA ARG A 269 -5.26 10.66 12.91
C ARG A 269 -6.37 11.68 12.60
N ASP A 270 -5.99 12.85 12.04
CA ASP A 270 -6.92 13.90 11.65
C ASP A 270 -7.32 13.82 10.16
N GLY A 271 -6.93 12.77 9.46
CA GLY A 271 -7.34 12.50 8.09
C GLY A 271 -8.83 12.14 8.02
N SER A 272 -9.53 12.62 7.01
CA SER A 272 -10.98 12.40 6.84
C SER A 272 -11.38 10.93 6.65
N TYR A 273 -10.44 10.08 6.35
CA TYR A 273 -10.57 8.63 6.16
C TYR A 273 -10.01 7.81 7.34
N ALA A 274 -9.45 8.47 8.35
CA ALA A 274 -8.97 7.80 9.56
C ALA A 274 -10.13 7.16 10.32
N PRO A 275 -9.91 6.05 11.04
CA PRO A 275 -10.93 5.52 11.93
C PRO A 275 -11.18 6.51 13.07
N LEU A 276 -12.47 6.72 13.39
CA LEU A 276 -12.91 7.39 14.61
C LEU A 276 -12.64 6.51 15.82
#